data_6900bd925127f89138d7e575bd37b7e2
#
_entry.id   6900bd925127f89138d7e575bd37b7e2
#
_cell.length_a   1.000
_cell.length_b   1.000
_cell.length_c   1.000
_cell.angle_alpha   90.00
_cell.angle_beta   90.00
_cell.angle_gamma   90.00
#
_symmetry.space_group_name_H-M   'P 1'
#
loop_
_entity.id
_entity.type
_entity.pdbx_description
1 polymer ?
#
loop_
_entity_poly.entity_id
_entity_poly.type
_entity_poly.pdbx_seq_one_letter_code
_entity_poly.pdbx_strand_id
1 'polypeptide(L)'
;MFSGIIQSQGKIKKLSREEKSLVVEIHSSLNGYKLGSSICCSGICLTVTSKNKNTFKADISYETMNKTNAKYWKVGKKINLEKSLKVGDEISGHFVFGLSLIHI
;
A
#
# COMPACT_ATOMS: atom_id res chain seq x y z
N MET A 1 4.08 -10.57 3.86
CA MET A 1 5.31 -10.24 4.60
C MET A 1 6.10 -9.19 3.86
N PHE A 2 6.68 -8.26 4.57
CA PHE A 2 7.45 -7.17 3.98
C PHE A 2 8.87 -7.18 4.53
N SER A 3 9.81 -6.81 3.67
CA SER A 3 11.23 -6.77 4.05
C SER A 3 11.61 -5.47 4.75
N GLY A 4 10.77 -4.46 4.63
CA GLY A 4 11.08 -3.14 5.12
C GLY A 4 11.87 -2.29 4.12
N ILE A 5 12.15 -2.84 2.94
CA ILE A 5 12.89 -2.14 1.91
C ILE A 5 11.92 -1.53 0.91
N ILE A 6 12.02 -0.23 0.72
CA ILE A 6 11.15 0.48 -0.21
C ILE A 6 11.58 0.16 -1.63
N GLN A 7 10.65 -0.37 -2.42
CA GLN A 7 10.91 -0.78 -3.80
C GLN A 7 10.61 0.30 -4.82
N SER A 8 9.71 1.21 -4.49
CA SER A 8 9.27 2.22 -5.44
C SER A 8 8.59 3.35 -4.71
N GLN A 9 8.44 4.47 -5.38
CA GLN A 9 7.56 5.54 -4.93
C GLN A 9 6.42 5.69 -5.90
N GLY A 10 5.24 5.91 -5.36
CA GLY A 10 4.08 6.25 -6.14
C GLY A 10 3.59 7.62 -5.77
N LYS A 11 2.58 8.07 -6.46
CA LYS A 11 1.95 9.35 -6.19
C LYS A 11 0.45 9.15 -6.12
N ILE A 12 -0.20 9.71 -5.12
CA ILE A 12 -1.65 9.63 -5.00
C ILE A 12 -2.26 10.43 -6.15
N LYS A 13 -3.01 9.73 -6.99
CA LYS A 13 -3.66 10.31 -8.15
C LYS A 13 -5.08 10.75 -7.82
N LYS A 14 -5.77 9.97 -6.99
CA LYS A 14 -7.16 10.24 -6.68
C LYS A 14 -7.52 9.68 -5.30
N LEU A 15 -8.38 10.38 -4.60
CA LEU A 15 -8.97 9.93 -3.35
C LEU A 15 -10.47 10.04 -3.48
N SER A 16 -11.17 8.95 -3.18
CA SER A 16 -12.62 8.91 -3.29
C SER A 16 -13.21 8.39 -1.99
N ARG A 17 -14.02 9.21 -1.33
CA ARG A 17 -14.70 8.79 -0.10
C ARG A 17 -15.90 7.96 -0.45
N GLU A 18 -15.92 6.75 0.09
CA GLU A 18 -17.05 5.85 -0.04
C GLU A 18 -17.72 5.70 1.32
N GLU A 19 -18.83 4.97 1.36
CA GLU A 19 -19.61 4.84 2.59
C GLU A 19 -18.79 4.25 3.75
N LYS A 20 -17.99 3.23 3.46
CA LYS A 20 -17.26 2.51 4.51
C LYS A 20 -15.75 2.64 4.43
N SER A 21 -15.26 3.27 3.41
CA SER A 21 -13.82 3.33 3.19
C SER A 21 -13.43 4.49 2.30
N LEU A 22 -12.15 4.75 2.27
CA LEU A 22 -11.56 5.68 1.32
C LEU A 22 -10.89 4.86 0.23
N VAL A 23 -11.24 5.11 -1.02
CA VAL A 23 -10.57 4.47 -2.15
C VAL A 23 -9.43 5.37 -2.59
N VAL A 24 -8.23 4.82 -2.59
CA VAL A 24 -7.04 5.56 -3.02
C VAL A 24 -6.56 4.98 -4.34
N GLU A 25 -6.29 5.86 -5.30
CA GLU A 25 -5.69 5.48 -6.57
C GLU A 25 -4.27 6.01 -6.60
N ILE A 26 -3.31 5.12 -6.82
CA ILE A 26 -1.89 5.46 -6.76
C ILE A 26 -1.26 5.20 -8.12
N HIS A 27 -0.62 6.21 -8.68
CA HIS A 27 0.18 6.11 -9.89
C HIS A 27 1.58 5.66 -9.54
N SER A 28 2.06 4.60 -10.18
CA SER A 28 3.34 4.00 -9.82
C SER A 28 3.87 3.14 -10.95
N SER A 29 5.18 3.00 -11.02
CA SER A 29 5.82 2.06 -11.93
C SER A 29 5.99 0.68 -11.31
N LEU A 30 5.56 0.50 -10.06
CA LEU A 30 5.63 -0.80 -9.41
C LEU A 30 4.88 -1.85 -10.22
N ASN A 31 5.47 -3.02 -10.38
CA ASN A 31 4.84 -4.12 -11.13
C ASN A 31 5.10 -5.44 -10.40
N GLY A 32 4.62 -6.54 -11.00
CA GLY A 32 4.83 -7.85 -10.40
C GLY A 32 3.88 -8.15 -9.24
N TYR A 33 2.79 -7.44 -9.12
CA TYR A 33 1.76 -7.70 -8.12
C TYR A 33 0.44 -8.04 -8.83
N LYS A 34 -0.49 -8.62 -8.09
CA LYS A 34 -1.77 -9.06 -8.62
C LYS A 34 -2.91 -8.43 -7.83
N LEU A 35 -4.12 -8.50 -8.39
CA LEU A 35 -5.31 -8.16 -7.63
C LEU A 35 -5.37 -9.00 -6.37
N GLY A 36 -5.74 -8.40 -5.27
CA GLY A 36 -5.78 -9.07 -3.98
C GLY A 36 -4.45 -9.09 -3.25
N SER A 37 -3.37 -8.67 -3.91
CA SER A 37 -2.05 -8.58 -3.26
C SER A 37 -2.04 -7.46 -2.24
N SER A 38 -1.17 -7.61 -1.24
CA SER A 38 -0.93 -6.56 -0.25
C SER A 38 0.25 -5.72 -0.69
N ILE A 39 0.11 -4.43 -0.61
CA ILE A 39 1.19 -3.48 -0.85
C ILE A 39 1.30 -2.58 0.36
N CYS A 40 2.51 -2.44 0.87
CA CYS A 40 2.77 -1.51 1.97
C CYS A 40 2.93 -0.11 1.39
N CYS A 41 2.03 0.77 1.77
CA CYS A 41 1.99 2.14 1.27
C CYS A 41 2.36 3.08 2.39
N SER A 42 3.62 3.52 2.41
CA SER A 42 4.17 4.36 3.48
C SER A 42 3.88 3.77 4.86
N GLY A 43 4.10 2.48 5.00
CA GLY A 43 3.92 1.77 6.27
C GLY A 43 2.53 1.21 6.50
N ILE A 44 1.60 1.46 5.59
CA ILE A 44 0.22 1.00 5.75
C ILE A 44 -0.04 -0.11 4.73
N CYS A 45 -0.43 -1.28 5.23
CA CYS A 45 -0.68 -2.45 4.37
C CYS A 45 -2.07 -2.33 3.74
N LEU A 46 -2.11 -2.26 2.42
CA LEU A 46 -3.35 -2.13 1.68
C LEU A 46 -3.49 -3.26 0.67
N THR A 47 -4.73 -3.64 0.39
CA THR A 47 -5.04 -4.67 -0.58
C THR A 47 -5.43 -4.03 -1.90
N VAL A 48 -4.81 -4.51 -2.98
CA VAL A 48 -5.09 -4.00 -4.33
C VAL A 48 -6.45 -4.49 -4.79
N THR A 49 -7.35 -3.56 -5.07
CA THR A 49 -8.71 -3.88 -5.52
C THR A 49 -8.91 -3.67 -7.00
N SER A 50 -8.04 -2.89 -7.64
CA SER A 50 -8.09 -2.65 -9.06
C SER A 50 -6.69 -2.34 -9.56
N LYS A 51 -6.39 -2.71 -10.79
CA LYS A 51 -5.07 -2.53 -11.35
C LYS A 51 -5.17 -2.13 -12.80
N ASN A 52 -4.46 -1.07 -13.16
CA ASN A 52 -4.26 -0.63 -14.53
C ASN A 52 -2.77 -0.59 -14.84
N LYS A 53 -2.43 -0.11 -16.03
CA LYS A 53 -1.06 -0.14 -16.49
C LYS A 53 -0.07 0.51 -15.52
N ASN A 54 -0.37 1.72 -15.09
CA ASN A 54 0.53 2.48 -14.21
C ASN A 54 -0.17 2.97 -12.96
N THR A 55 -1.31 2.38 -12.62
CA THR A 55 -2.05 2.78 -11.43
C THR A 55 -2.66 1.55 -10.76
N PHE A 56 -2.90 1.67 -9.47
CA PHE A 56 -3.69 0.69 -8.77
C PHE A 56 -4.59 1.39 -7.76
N LYS A 57 -5.66 0.72 -7.40
CA LYS A 57 -6.58 1.20 -6.38
C LYS A 57 -6.55 0.27 -5.19
N ALA A 58 -6.74 0.86 -4.02
CA ALA A 58 -6.86 0.10 -2.78
C ALA A 58 -7.84 0.82 -1.88
N ASP A 59 -8.46 0.05 -0.99
CA ASP A 59 -9.41 0.59 -0.02
C ASP A 59 -8.74 0.73 1.33
N ILE A 60 -9.01 1.84 2.00
CA ILE A 60 -8.57 2.06 3.37
C ILE A 60 -9.80 2.24 4.22
N SER A 61 -9.97 1.41 5.26
CA SER A 61 -11.07 1.61 6.19
C SER A 61 -10.90 2.92 6.93
N TYR A 62 -11.99 3.54 7.34
CA TYR A 62 -11.90 4.78 8.11
C TYR A 62 -11.20 4.57 9.44
N GLU A 63 -11.33 3.39 10.00
CA GLU A 63 -10.62 3.07 11.23
C GLU A 63 -9.10 3.11 11.01
N THR A 64 -8.62 2.46 9.97
CA THR A 64 -7.19 2.49 9.62
C THR A 64 -6.76 3.92 9.31
N MET A 65 -7.56 4.65 8.58
CA MET A 65 -7.26 6.02 8.22
C MET A 65 -7.08 6.89 9.47
N ASN A 66 -7.94 6.70 10.46
CA ASN A 66 -7.89 7.50 11.68
C ASN A 66 -6.73 7.12 12.60
N LYS A 67 -6.26 5.89 12.52
CA LYS A 67 -5.16 5.40 13.37
C LYS A 67 -3.79 5.59 12.74
N THR A 68 -3.72 6.09 11.52
CA THR A 68 -2.47 6.22 10.78
C THR A 68 -2.36 7.61 10.20
N ASN A 69 -1.27 7.85 9.47
CA ASN A 69 -1.07 9.12 8.76
C ASN A 69 -1.88 9.20 7.47
N ALA A 70 -2.61 8.15 7.11
CA ALA A 70 -3.41 8.16 5.88
C ALA A 70 -4.47 9.26 5.89
N LYS A 71 -4.90 9.69 7.07
CA LYS A 71 -5.87 10.79 7.16
C LYS A 71 -5.33 12.10 6.61
N TYR A 72 -4.02 12.21 6.47
CA TYR A 72 -3.37 13.40 5.92
C TYR A 72 -3.02 13.24 4.44
N TRP A 73 -3.34 12.10 3.86
CA TRP A 73 -3.01 11.88 2.44
C TRP A 73 -3.82 12.82 1.56
N LYS A 74 -3.16 13.36 0.56
CA LYS A 74 -3.77 14.26 -0.41
C LYS A 74 -3.32 13.88 -1.81
N VAL A 75 -4.11 14.26 -2.79
CA VAL A 75 -3.73 14.08 -4.20
C VAL A 75 -2.39 14.77 -4.43
N GLY A 76 -1.49 14.06 -5.09
CA GLY A 76 -0.14 14.56 -5.36
C GLY A 76 0.90 14.12 -4.34
N LYS A 77 0.48 13.57 -3.21
CA LYS A 77 1.43 13.12 -2.21
C LYS A 77 2.22 11.91 -2.69
N LYS A 78 3.51 11.91 -2.47
CA LYS A 78 4.37 10.76 -2.77
C LYS A 78 4.23 9.72 -1.67
N ILE A 79 4.13 8.47 -2.08
CA ILE A 79 3.93 7.33 -1.18
C ILE A 79 5.01 6.31 -1.45
N ASN A 80 5.66 5.83 -0.39
CA ASN A 80 6.63 4.76 -0.51
C ASN A 80 5.90 3.44 -0.66
N LEU A 81 6.34 2.61 -1.60
CA LEU A 81 5.67 1.36 -1.93
C LEU A 81 6.59 0.17 -1.75
N GLU A 82 6.03 -0.89 -1.20
CA GLU A 82 6.72 -2.16 -1.06
C GLU A 82 5.73 -3.29 -1.24
N LYS A 83 6.06 -4.23 -2.14
CA LYS A 83 5.23 -5.42 -2.34
C LYS A 83 5.45 -6.40 -1.20
N SER A 84 4.43 -7.20 -0.90
CA SER A 84 4.62 -8.31 0.02
C SER A 84 5.60 -9.32 -0.59
N LEU A 85 6.37 -9.98 0.25
CA LEU A 85 7.29 -11.01 -0.18
C LEU A 85 6.51 -12.28 -0.53
N LYS A 86 6.97 -12.97 -1.56
CA LYS A 86 6.42 -14.27 -1.94
C LYS A 86 7.17 -15.37 -1.24
N VAL A 87 6.54 -16.53 -1.13
CA VAL A 87 7.22 -17.71 -0.63
C VAL A 87 8.40 -18.01 -1.56
N GLY A 88 9.59 -18.14 -0.99
CA GLY A 88 10.79 -18.39 -1.75
C GLY A 88 11.55 -17.15 -2.17
N ASP A 89 11.01 -15.98 -1.99
CA ASP A 89 11.73 -14.74 -2.25
C ASP A 89 12.89 -14.61 -1.26
N GLU A 90 13.97 -14.03 -1.75
CA GLU A 90 15.07 -13.71 -0.88
C GLU A 90 14.66 -12.59 0.05
N ILE A 91 14.91 -12.78 1.33
CA ILE A 91 14.57 -11.78 2.33
C ILE A 91 15.83 -11.01 2.67
N SER A 92 15.86 -9.75 2.24
CA SER A 92 16.98 -8.86 2.54
C SER A 92 16.87 -8.39 3.98
N GLY A 93 17.81 -8.80 4.80
CA GLY A 93 17.79 -8.45 6.21
C GLY A 93 16.93 -9.42 6.99
N HIS A 94 16.03 -8.94 7.77
CA HIS A 94 15.27 -9.77 8.67
C HIS A 94 13.82 -9.87 8.29
N PHE A 95 13.19 -10.97 8.68
CA PHE A 95 11.75 -11.04 8.60
C PHE A 95 11.16 -9.89 9.38
N VAL A 96 10.18 -9.25 8.79
CA VAL A 96 9.46 -8.20 9.47
C VAL A 96 8.35 -8.86 10.26
N PHE A 97 8.69 -9.39 11.42
CA PHE A 97 7.69 -10.00 12.27
C PHE A 97 6.72 -8.98 12.82
N GLY A 98 7.11 -7.74 12.71
CA GLY A 98 6.22 -6.66 13.08
C GLY A 98 5.11 -6.42 12.08
N LEU A 99 4.88 -7.35 11.17
CA LEU A 99 3.80 -7.20 10.21
C LEU A 99 2.48 -6.93 10.91
N SER A 100 2.26 -7.59 12.01
CA SER A 100 1.07 -7.33 12.80
C SER A 100 1.02 -5.90 13.33
N LEU A 101 2.16 -5.26 13.39
CA LEU A 101 2.23 -3.86 13.80
C LEU A 101 1.93 -2.93 12.65
N ILE A 102 2.09 -3.42 11.44
CA ILE A 102 1.90 -2.62 10.26
C ILE A 102 0.44 -2.40 9.98
N HIS A 103 -0.34 -3.42 10.23
CA HIS A 103 -1.75 -3.28 9.97
C HIS A 103 -2.56 -3.00 11.22
N ILE A 104 -2.07 -2.36 12.03
CA ILE A 104 -2.64 -1.84 13.17
C ILE A 104 -3.86 -1.02 13.01
#